data_dc124ec222627b7f785a0c6fd22b05c3
#
_entry.id   dc124ec222627b7f785a0c6fd22b05c3
#
_cell.length_a   1.000
_cell.length_b   1.000
_cell.length_c   1.000
_cell.angle_alpha   90.00
_cell.angle_beta   90.00
_cell.angle_gamma   90.00
#
_symmetry.space_group_name_H-M   'P 1'
#
loop_
_entity.id
_entity.type
_entity.pdbx_description
1 polymer ?
#
loop_
_entity_poly.entity_id
_entity_poly.type
_entity_poly.pdbx_seq_one_letter_code
_entity_poly.pdbx_strand_id
1 'polypeptide(L)'
;MADAASRIHTEGSPASSPTGLREGEVAVALPERFDASLYFIGRIRTPWTRRGDCPKNARESDAACTVVLDPRWIEGLKGLASASHVILLYWMDQARRDLVLQAPRHYVEQRGTFALRSPVRPNPIALSVARLIGIDGSTLSVVGVDCLDDTPLLDIKPYFASTDSVPDASVGWHADRKR
;
A
#
# COMPACT_ATOMS: atom_id res chain seq x y z
N MET A 1 44.94 -13.38 40.01
CA MET A 1 43.54 -13.76 39.89
C MET A 1 43.02 -13.02 38.69
N ALA A 2 42.95 -13.66 37.56
CA ALA A 2 42.49 -13.09 36.28
C ALA A 2 41.23 -13.85 35.91
N ASP A 3 40.14 -13.11 35.82
CA ASP A 3 38.83 -13.65 35.45
C ASP A 3 38.71 -13.67 33.93
N ALA A 4 38.46 -14.85 33.40
CA ALA A 4 38.35 -15.10 31.95
C ALA A 4 36.88 -14.90 31.55
N ALA A 5 36.58 -13.75 30.97
CA ALA A 5 35.28 -13.52 30.32
C ALA A 5 35.13 -14.36 29.06
N SER A 6 34.28 -15.37 29.12
CA SER A 6 33.84 -16.22 28.03
C SER A 6 33.10 -15.39 26.98
N ARG A 7 33.68 -15.28 25.77
CA ARG A 7 32.98 -14.76 24.57
C ARG A 7 32.09 -15.84 24.03
N ILE A 8 30.80 -15.69 24.22
CA ILE A 8 29.80 -16.49 23.52
C ILE A 8 29.71 -15.96 22.09
N HIS A 9 30.30 -16.66 21.13
CA HIS A 9 30.00 -16.50 19.73
C HIS A 9 28.62 -17.09 19.46
N THR A 10 27.60 -16.25 19.35
CA THR A 10 26.34 -16.65 18.71
C THR A 10 26.55 -16.62 17.22
N GLU A 11 26.81 -17.79 16.64
CA GLU A 11 26.72 -17.99 15.20
C GLU A 11 25.29 -17.66 14.76
N GLY A 12 25.17 -16.57 13.98
CA GLY A 12 23.91 -16.21 13.34
C GLY A 12 23.51 -17.31 12.36
N SER A 13 22.39 -17.95 12.62
CA SER A 13 21.74 -18.89 11.70
C SER A 13 21.60 -18.23 10.32
N PRO A 14 21.95 -18.90 9.21
CA PRO A 14 21.82 -18.32 7.88
C PRO A 14 20.32 -17.97 7.66
N ALA A 15 20.09 -16.72 7.27
CA ALA A 15 18.77 -16.24 6.92
C ALA A 15 18.14 -17.20 5.88
N SER A 16 17.04 -17.81 6.24
CA SER A 16 16.28 -18.71 5.35
C SER A 16 16.01 -17.98 4.04
N SER A 17 16.37 -18.63 2.91
CA SER A 17 16.03 -18.14 1.58
C SER A 17 14.55 -17.76 1.51
N PRO A 18 14.16 -16.62 0.91
CA PRO A 18 12.77 -16.20 0.85
C PRO A 18 11.97 -17.22 0.08
N THR A 19 11.14 -18.00 0.81
CA THR A 19 10.24 -18.99 0.24
C THR A 19 9.18 -18.27 -0.59
N GLY A 20 8.93 -18.74 -1.83
CA GLY A 20 7.84 -18.27 -2.68
C GLY A 20 8.22 -17.21 -3.73
N LEU A 21 9.49 -17.17 -4.18
CA LEU A 21 9.90 -16.42 -5.38
C LEU A 21 9.40 -17.14 -6.63
N ARG A 22 8.88 -16.37 -7.59
CA ARG A 22 8.61 -16.85 -8.94
C ARG A 22 9.88 -16.73 -9.79
N GLU A 23 9.91 -17.46 -10.90
CA GLU A 23 11.02 -17.37 -11.86
C GLU A 23 11.26 -15.90 -12.26
N GLY A 24 12.52 -15.47 -12.17
CA GLY A 24 12.96 -14.12 -12.49
C GLY A 24 12.67 -13.05 -11.43
N GLU A 25 12.07 -13.38 -10.31
CA GLU A 25 11.95 -12.42 -9.18
C GLU A 25 13.25 -12.34 -8.39
N VAL A 26 13.59 -11.14 -7.94
CA VAL A 26 14.78 -10.89 -7.10
C VAL A 26 14.30 -10.26 -5.79
N ALA A 27 14.68 -10.91 -4.68
CA ALA A 27 14.50 -10.40 -3.34
C ALA A 27 15.83 -9.88 -2.76
N VAL A 28 15.73 -8.95 -1.82
CA VAL A 28 16.87 -8.44 -1.05
C VAL A 28 16.60 -8.61 0.43
N ALA A 29 17.69 -8.69 1.21
CA ALA A 29 17.56 -8.61 2.67
C ALA A 29 17.04 -7.22 3.07
N LEU A 30 16.04 -7.19 3.95
CA LEU A 30 15.55 -5.93 4.49
C LEU A 30 16.52 -5.39 5.55
N PRO A 31 16.59 -4.04 5.74
CA PRO A 31 17.31 -3.45 6.84
C PRO A 31 16.79 -3.98 8.19
N GLU A 32 17.69 -4.18 9.15
CA GLU A 32 17.35 -4.67 10.49
C GLU A 32 16.54 -3.65 11.31
N ARG A 33 16.62 -2.37 10.95
CA ARG A 33 15.96 -1.28 11.66
C ARG A 33 15.12 -0.44 10.72
N PHE A 34 14.03 0.10 11.27
CA PHE A 34 13.22 1.10 10.57
C PHE A 34 13.82 2.50 10.77
N ASP A 35 13.87 3.29 9.70
CA ASP A 35 14.32 4.69 9.76
C ASP A 35 13.26 5.62 10.35
N ALA A 36 11.97 5.25 10.25
CA ALA A 36 10.84 6.04 10.72
C ALA A 36 9.69 5.16 11.23
N SER A 37 8.87 5.73 12.10
CA SER A 37 7.61 5.14 12.57
C SER A 37 6.41 5.84 11.92
N LEU A 38 5.30 5.12 11.76
CA LEU A 38 4.05 5.64 11.20
C LEU A 38 2.91 5.44 12.21
N TYR A 39 1.95 6.38 12.20
CA TYR A 39 0.66 6.20 12.87
C TYR A 39 -0.38 5.70 11.88
N PHE A 40 -1.14 4.69 12.23
CA PHE A 40 -2.37 4.36 11.53
C PHE A 40 -3.49 5.23 12.10
N ILE A 41 -4.03 6.11 11.29
CA ILE A 41 -5.05 7.07 11.71
C ILE A 41 -6.47 6.50 11.67
N GLY A 42 -6.63 5.28 11.15
CA GLY A 42 -7.91 4.59 11.01
C GLY A 42 -7.79 3.30 10.23
N ARG A 43 -8.93 2.81 9.75
CA ARG A 43 -9.05 1.58 8.96
C ARG A 43 -9.97 1.80 7.75
N ILE A 44 -9.66 1.11 6.65
CA ILE A 44 -10.53 1.06 5.48
C ILE A 44 -11.33 -0.23 5.55
N ARG A 45 -12.67 -0.12 5.45
CA ARG A 45 -13.61 -1.24 5.41
C ARG A 45 -14.10 -1.44 3.99
N THR A 46 -13.93 -2.64 3.49
CA THR A 46 -14.31 -3.04 2.14
C THR A 46 -15.04 -4.38 2.17
N PRO A 47 -15.76 -4.77 1.11
CA PRO A 47 -16.38 -6.08 1.04
C PRO A 47 -15.38 -7.22 0.77
N TRP A 48 -14.10 -6.94 0.55
CA TRP A 48 -13.12 -7.93 0.11
C TRP A 48 -12.27 -8.42 1.28
N THR A 49 -12.47 -9.67 1.66
CA THR A 49 -11.72 -10.33 2.75
C THR A 49 -10.57 -11.20 2.24
N ARG A 50 -10.54 -11.51 0.93
CA ARG A 50 -9.50 -12.32 0.31
C ARG A 50 -8.92 -11.61 -0.91
N ARG A 51 -7.64 -11.79 -1.14
CA ARG A 51 -6.88 -11.15 -2.22
C ARG A 51 -7.47 -11.40 -3.62
N GLY A 52 -8.07 -12.57 -3.85
CA GLY A 52 -8.68 -12.91 -5.14
C GLY A 52 -9.98 -12.16 -5.44
N ASP A 53 -10.63 -11.61 -4.42
CA ASP A 53 -11.92 -10.93 -4.51
C ASP A 53 -11.74 -9.40 -4.73
N CYS A 54 -10.55 -8.86 -4.43
CA CYS A 54 -10.24 -7.45 -4.66
C CYS A 54 -10.20 -7.12 -6.16
N PRO A 55 -10.75 -5.96 -6.56
CA PRO A 55 -10.56 -5.46 -7.92
C PRO A 55 -9.08 -5.21 -8.21
N LYS A 56 -8.67 -5.29 -9.47
CA LYS A 56 -7.27 -5.07 -9.86
C LYS A 56 -6.84 -3.61 -9.78
N ASN A 57 -7.80 -2.72 -9.82
CA ASN A 57 -7.61 -1.29 -9.59
C ASN A 57 -8.91 -0.67 -9.09
N ALA A 58 -8.81 0.48 -8.44
CA ALA A 58 -9.91 1.18 -7.81
C ALA A 58 -11.06 1.59 -8.75
N ARG A 59 -10.84 1.61 -10.08
CA ARG A 59 -11.87 1.96 -11.08
C ARG A 59 -12.70 0.77 -11.56
N GLU A 60 -12.35 -0.45 -11.18
CA GLU A 60 -13.05 -1.68 -11.60
C GLU A 60 -14.27 -2.00 -10.71
N SER A 61 -14.52 -1.24 -9.65
CA SER A 61 -15.63 -1.49 -8.73
C SER A 61 -16.24 -0.19 -8.23
N ASP A 62 -17.57 -0.16 -8.25
CA ASP A 62 -18.38 0.90 -7.63
C ASP A 62 -18.84 0.52 -6.21
N ALA A 63 -18.24 -0.50 -5.61
CA ALA A 63 -18.57 -0.91 -4.26
C ALA A 63 -18.37 0.24 -3.26
N ALA A 64 -19.38 0.45 -2.44
CA ALA A 64 -19.29 1.38 -1.32
C ALA A 64 -18.34 0.81 -0.28
N CYS A 65 -17.35 1.61 0.09
CA CYS A 65 -16.39 1.34 1.15
C CYS A 65 -16.50 2.41 2.22
N THR A 66 -15.98 2.13 3.40
CA THR A 66 -15.93 3.11 4.47
C THR A 66 -14.52 3.27 5.00
N VAL A 67 -14.19 4.49 5.37
CA VAL A 67 -12.97 4.83 6.11
C VAL A 67 -13.39 5.18 7.52
N VAL A 68 -12.93 4.43 8.50
CA VAL A 68 -13.24 4.65 9.92
C VAL A 68 -11.99 5.23 10.58
N LEU A 69 -12.06 6.52 10.97
CA LEU A 69 -10.98 7.18 11.70
C LEU A 69 -11.00 6.83 13.18
N ASP A 70 -9.82 6.78 13.77
CA ASP A 70 -9.67 6.86 15.21
C ASP A 70 -10.23 8.22 15.70
N PRO A 71 -11.07 8.24 16.73
CA PRO A 71 -11.75 9.44 17.22
C PRO A 71 -10.85 10.63 17.51
N ARG A 72 -9.59 10.42 17.88
CA ARG A 72 -8.61 11.49 18.13
C ARG A 72 -8.30 12.35 16.91
N TRP A 73 -8.61 11.88 15.69
CA TRP A 73 -8.31 12.57 14.44
C TRP A 73 -9.52 13.23 13.78
N ILE A 74 -10.72 13.17 14.40
CA ILE A 74 -11.98 13.66 13.80
C ILE A 74 -11.89 15.13 13.42
N GLU A 75 -11.30 15.98 14.25
CA GLU A 75 -11.15 17.40 13.97
C GLU A 75 -10.35 17.68 12.68
N GLY A 76 -9.48 16.75 12.27
CA GLY A 76 -8.78 16.80 10.98
C GLY A 76 -9.69 16.70 9.75
N LEU A 77 -10.96 16.29 9.91
CA LEU A 77 -11.94 16.23 8.82
C LEU A 77 -12.62 17.58 8.52
N LYS A 78 -12.36 18.62 9.34
CA LYS A 78 -13.00 19.93 9.18
C LYS A 78 -12.73 20.49 7.80
N GLY A 79 -13.81 20.77 7.06
CA GLY A 79 -13.76 21.27 5.68
C GLY A 79 -13.65 20.20 4.59
N LEU A 80 -13.33 18.94 4.92
CA LEU A 80 -13.16 17.89 3.92
C LEU A 80 -14.48 17.53 3.20
N ALA A 81 -15.64 17.72 3.83
CA ALA A 81 -16.95 17.45 3.25
C ALA A 81 -17.25 18.25 1.96
N SER A 82 -16.51 19.34 1.70
CA SER A 82 -16.62 20.12 0.45
C SER A 82 -15.86 19.49 -0.72
N ALA A 83 -15.00 18.51 -0.48
CA ALA A 83 -14.25 17.82 -1.52
C ALA A 83 -15.10 16.73 -2.19
N SER A 84 -15.09 16.66 -3.52
CA SER A 84 -15.74 15.57 -4.26
C SER A 84 -14.92 14.29 -4.25
N HIS A 85 -13.59 14.41 -4.18
CA HIS A 85 -12.66 13.30 -4.19
C HIS A 85 -11.57 13.49 -3.13
N VAL A 86 -11.08 12.37 -2.62
CA VAL A 86 -9.99 12.32 -1.66
C VAL A 86 -8.89 11.37 -2.13
N ILE A 87 -7.66 11.69 -1.80
CA ILE A 87 -6.53 10.78 -1.89
C ILE A 87 -6.45 10.03 -0.55
N LEU A 88 -6.53 8.72 -0.61
CA LEU A 88 -6.31 7.84 0.54
C LEU A 88 -4.93 7.21 0.42
N LEU A 89 -4.10 7.38 1.44
CA LEU A 89 -2.85 6.66 1.61
C LEU A 89 -3.04 5.57 2.66
N TYR A 90 -2.66 4.34 2.34
CA TYR A 90 -2.89 3.22 3.24
C TYR A 90 -1.76 2.19 3.15
N TRP A 91 -1.66 1.37 4.19
CA TRP A 91 -0.58 0.41 4.36
C TRP A 91 -1.06 -0.99 3.99
N MET A 92 -0.44 -1.58 2.96
CA MET A 92 -0.74 -2.94 2.51
C MET A 92 0.02 -3.94 3.39
N ASP A 93 -0.42 -4.10 4.64
CA ASP A 93 0.25 -4.81 5.73
C ASP A 93 0.54 -6.30 5.44
N GLN A 94 -0.26 -6.92 4.56
CA GLN A 94 -0.08 -8.30 4.15
C GLN A 94 0.86 -8.48 2.94
N ALA A 95 1.42 -7.39 2.41
CA ALA A 95 2.31 -7.46 1.27
C ALA A 95 3.74 -7.80 1.70
N ARG A 96 4.41 -8.67 0.93
CA ARG A 96 5.85 -8.88 1.14
C ARG A 96 6.63 -7.62 0.74
N ARG A 97 7.79 -7.40 1.37
CA ARG A 97 8.50 -6.13 1.28
C ARG A 97 9.86 -6.20 0.61
N ASP A 98 10.33 -7.39 0.28
CA ASP A 98 11.70 -7.72 -0.07
C ASP A 98 11.98 -7.81 -1.58
N LEU A 99 10.95 -7.74 -2.46
CA LEU A 99 11.18 -7.82 -3.90
C LEU A 99 11.64 -6.48 -4.49
N VAL A 100 12.74 -6.53 -5.23
CA VAL A 100 13.26 -5.40 -6.03
C VAL A 100 13.00 -5.59 -7.52
N LEU A 101 12.86 -6.84 -7.98
CA LEU A 101 12.45 -7.21 -9.33
C LEU A 101 11.26 -8.15 -9.25
N GLN A 102 10.22 -7.87 -10.02
CA GLN A 102 8.97 -8.64 -10.03
C GLN A 102 8.68 -9.19 -11.42
N ALA A 103 8.02 -10.36 -11.46
CA ALA A 103 7.52 -10.99 -12.68
C ALA A 103 5.99 -10.92 -12.71
N PRO A 104 5.37 -9.82 -13.18
CA PRO A 104 3.91 -9.68 -13.22
C PRO A 104 3.31 -10.68 -14.21
N ARG A 105 2.25 -11.41 -13.81
CA ARG A 105 1.66 -12.52 -14.59
C ARG A 105 1.23 -12.15 -16.01
N HIS A 106 0.95 -10.87 -16.28
CA HIS A 106 0.42 -10.38 -17.55
C HIS A 106 1.49 -9.77 -18.46
N TYR A 107 2.77 -9.86 -18.08
CA TYR A 107 3.89 -9.34 -18.86
C TYR A 107 4.93 -10.44 -19.01
N VAL A 108 5.58 -10.47 -20.17
CA VAL A 108 6.66 -11.42 -20.47
C VAL A 108 7.93 -11.01 -19.72
N GLU A 109 8.17 -9.72 -19.61
CA GLU A 109 9.38 -9.18 -19.01
C GLU A 109 9.17 -8.84 -17.53
N GLN A 110 10.22 -9.04 -16.77
CA GLN A 110 10.31 -8.57 -15.38
C GLN A 110 10.34 -7.04 -15.34
N ARG A 111 9.91 -6.48 -14.21
CA ARG A 111 9.94 -5.03 -13.96
C ARG A 111 10.49 -4.75 -12.57
N GLY A 112 11.30 -3.71 -12.48
CA GLY A 112 11.68 -3.17 -11.18
C GLY A 112 10.45 -2.77 -10.37
N THR A 113 10.49 -3.00 -9.06
CA THR A 113 9.38 -2.71 -8.16
C THR A 113 8.86 -1.28 -8.30
N PHE A 114 9.75 -0.31 -8.53
CA PHE A 114 9.37 1.10 -8.64
C PHE A 114 8.77 1.48 -10.00
N ALA A 115 8.89 0.61 -11.00
CA ALA A 115 8.16 0.76 -12.27
C ALA A 115 6.71 0.21 -12.18
N LEU A 116 6.29 -0.35 -11.06
CA LEU A 116 4.99 -0.96 -10.84
C LEU A 116 4.23 -0.24 -9.71
N ARG A 117 2.90 -0.35 -9.73
CA ARG A 117 2.03 0.02 -8.61
C ARG A 117 1.64 -1.20 -7.76
N SER A 118 2.41 -2.27 -7.83
CA SER A 118 2.23 -3.46 -6.99
C SER A 118 2.39 -3.12 -5.51
N PRO A 119 1.59 -3.72 -4.61
CA PRO A 119 1.77 -3.57 -3.17
C PRO A 119 3.08 -4.20 -2.66
N VAL A 120 3.68 -5.10 -3.44
CA VAL A 120 4.94 -5.78 -3.09
C VAL A 120 6.11 -4.81 -3.29
N ARG A 121 6.51 -4.13 -2.21
CA ARG A 121 7.55 -3.10 -2.21
C ARG A 121 8.10 -2.86 -0.79
N PRO A 122 9.28 -2.25 -0.63
CA PRO A 122 9.90 -2.04 0.70
C PRO A 122 8.98 -1.31 1.67
N ASN A 123 8.32 -0.24 1.23
CA ASN A 123 7.27 0.45 1.96
C ASN A 123 5.96 0.27 1.18
N PRO A 124 5.09 -0.68 1.56
CA PRO A 124 3.87 -1.02 0.84
C PRO A 124 2.77 0.03 1.06
N ILE A 125 3.09 1.28 0.77
CA ILE A 125 2.16 2.40 0.81
C ILE A 125 1.40 2.42 -0.50
N ALA A 126 0.08 2.28 -0.42
CA ALA A 126 -0.82 2.40 -1.56
C ALA A 126 -1.49 3.77 -1.58
N LEU A 127 -1.97 4.15 -2.77
CA LEU A 127 -2.68 5.39 -3.01
C LEU A 127 -3.91 5.09 -3.87
N SER A 128 -5.08 5.54 -3.42
CA SER A 128 -6.30 5.58 -4.22
C SER A 128 -6.88 6.99 -4.26
N VAL A 129 -7.35 7.41 -5.42
CA VAL A 129 -8.21 8.60 -5.55
C VAL A 129 -9.64 8.10 -5.51
N ALA A 130 -10.31 8.30 -4.38
CA ALA A 130 -11.66 7.83 -4.10
C ALA A 130 -12.66 8.98 -4.17
N ARG A 131 -13.87 8.70 -4.70
CA ARG A 131 -14.98 9.65 -4.64
C ARG A 131 -15.53 9.66 -3.21
N LEU A 132 -15.61 10.84 -2.61
CA LEU A 132 -16.21 11.05 -1.30
C LEU A 132 -17.74 11.14 -1.46
N ILE A 133 -18.46 10.27 -0.77
CA ILE A 133 -19.94 10.22 -0.79
C ILE A 133 -20.51 11.03 0.38
N GLY A 134 -19.88 10.94 1.54
CA GLY A 134 -20.31 11.66 2.73
C GLY A 134 -19.41 11.37 3.92
N ILE A 135 -19.58 12.17 4.96
CA ILE A 135 -18.88 12.06 6.25
C ILE A 135 -19.94 12.07 7.35
N ASP A 136 -19.88 11.08 8.24
CA ASP A 136 -20.70 10.99 9.45
C ASP A 136 -19.78 10.68 10.64
N GLY A 137 -19.62 11.66 11.52
CA GLY A 137 -18.68 11.58 12.65
C GLY A 137 -17.27 11.22 12.21
N SER A 138 -16.76 10.06 12.62
CA SER A 138 -15.44 9.53 12.28
C SER A 138 -15.44 8.66 11.01
N THR A 139 -16.57 8.53 10.33
CA THR A 139 -16.71 7.60 9.19
C THR A 139 -16.91 8.36 7.89
N LEU A 140 -16.07 8.06 6.90
CA LEU A 140 -16.22 8.53 5.52
C LEU A 140 -16.79 7.40 4.66
N SER A 141 -17.82 7.68 3.89
CA SER A 141 -18.30 6.79 2.83
C SER A 141 -17.61 7.15 1.52
N VAL A 142 -16.98 6.17 0.87
CA VAL A 142 -16.16 6.38 -0.33
C VAL A 142 -16.41 5.30 -1.38
N VAL A 143 -16.11 5.62 -2.65
CA VAL A 143 -16.08 4.67 -3.77
C VAL A 143 -14.74 4.84 -4.50
N GLY A 144 -14.16 3.73 -4.95
CA GLY A 144 -12.88 3.75 -5.67
C GLY A 144 -11.69 3.37 -4.80
N VAL A 145 -11.83 2.29 -4.03
CA VAL A 145 -10.75 1.67 -3.25
C VAL A 145 -10.60 0.21 -3.70
N ASP A 146 -9.40 -0.35 -3.63
CA ASP A 146 -9.06 -1.70 -4.10
C ASP A 146 -8.21 -2.50 -3.10
N CYS A 147 -8.37 -2.23 -1.81
CA CYS A 147 -7.66 -2.93 -0.74
C CYS A 147 -8.56 -3.94 0.00
N LEU A 148 -7.94 -4.83 0.75
CA LEU A 148 -8.63 -5.77 1.64
C LEU A 148 -9.37 -5.04 2.76
N ASP A 149 -10.39 -5.69 3.30
CA ASP A 149 -11.05 -5.21 4.52
C ASP A 149 -10.05 -5.05 5.66
N ASP A 150 -10.29 -4.08 6.51
CA ASP A 150 -9.46 -3.73 7.67
C ASP A 150 -8.04 -3.21 7.34
N THR A 151 -7.81 -2.75 6.12
CA THR A 151 -6.51 -2.19 5.72
C THR A 151 -6.20 -0.91 6.53
N PRO A 152 -5.00 -0.81 7.14
CA PRO A 152 -4.59 0.36 7.91
C PRO A 152 -4.53 1.64 7.06
N LEU A 153 -5.16 2.70 7.52
CA LEU A 153 -5.13 4.02 6.89
C LEU A 153 -3.97 4.85 7.44
N LEU A 154 -3.21 5.47 6.54
CA LEU A 154 -2.08 6.34 6.87
C LEU A 154 -2.44 7.82 6.83
N ASP A 155 -3.19 8.25 5.79
CA ASP A 155 -3.46 9.67 5.56
C ASP A 155 -4.68 9.86 4.64
N ILE A 156 -5.31 11.02 4.74
CA ILE A 156 -6.37 11.50 3.85
C ILE A 156 -6.00 12.90 3.36
N LYS A 157 -6.06 13.11 2.05
CA LYS A 157 -5.87 14.45 1.46
C LYS A 157 -7.03 14.76 0.52
N PRO A 158 -7.48 16.01 0.42
CA PRO A 158 -8.38 16.41 -0.66
C PRO A 158 -7.66 16.26 -2.00
N TYR A 159 -8.38 15.84 -3.04
CA TYR A 159 -7.85 15.80 -4.40
C TYR A 159 -8.09 17.16 -5.09
N PHE A 160 -7.03 17.81 -5.51
CA PHE A 160 -7.08 19.05 -6.27
C PHE A 160 -6.74 18.78 -7.74
N ALA A 161 -7.74 18.82 -8.63
CA ALA A 161 -7.54 18.53 -10.05
C ALA A 161 -6.51 19.48 -10.69
N SER A 162 -6.39 20.71 -10.23
CA SER A 162 -5.41 21.68 -10.71
C SER A 162 -3.95 21.33 -10.38
N THR A 163 -3.74 20.52 -9.35
CA THR A 163 -2.39 20.16 -8.86
C THR A 163 -2.08 18.67 -9.11
N ASP A 164 -3.08 17.81 -8.95
CA ASP A 164 -2.86 16.35 -8.92
C ASP A 164 -3.11 15.69 -10.28
N SER A 165 -3.72 16.41 -11.24
CA SER A 165 -4.00 15.88 -12.57
C SER A 165 -2.84 16.16 -13.53
N VAL A 166 -2.34 15.10 -14.20
CA VAL A 166 -1.35 15.17 -15.28
C VAL A 166 -1.92 14.41 -16.47
N PRO A 167 -2.80 15.04 -17.30
CA PRO A 167 -3.58 14.33 -18.33
C PRO A 167 -2.74 13.65 -19.42
N ASP A 168 -1.56 14.18 -19.72
CA ASP A 168 -0.60 13.69 -20.70
C ASP A 168 0.44 12.70 -20.14
N ALA A 169 0.31 12.33 -18.86
CA ALA A 169 1.20 11.35 -18.24
C ALA A 169 1.11 10.00 -18.93
N SER A 170 2.24 9.39 -19.21
CA SER A 170 2.35 8.10 -19.89
C SER A 170 3.32 7.16 -19.21
N VAL A 171 3.08 5.86 -19.37
CA VAL A 171 4.01 4.79 -18.98
C VAL A 171 4.28 3.95 -20.22
N GLY A 172 5.42 4.19 -20.90
CA GLY A 172 5.73 3.66 -22.23
C GLY A 172 5.59 2.13 -22.32
N TRP A 173 6.16 1.38 -21.39
CA TRP A 173 6.07 -0.09 -21.38
C TRP A 173 4.64 -0.62 -21.14
N HIS A 174 3.73 0.20 -20.63
CA HIS A 174 2.33 -0.17 -20.41
C HIS A 174 1.46 0.05 -21.66
N ALA A 175 1.87 0.96 -22.54
CA ALA A 175 1.17 1.24 -23.80
C ALA A 175 1.21 0.04 -24.75
N ASP A 176 2.27 -0.78 -24.69
CA ASP A 176 2.47 -1.97 -25.53
C ASP A 176 1.68 -3.21 -25.07
N ARG A 177 0.84 -3.07 -24.06
CA ARG A 177 -0.01 -4.15 -23.57
C ARG A 177 -1.01 -4.53 -24.65
N LYS A 178 -0.79 -5.68 -25.31
CA LYS A 178 -1.81 -6.27 -26.19
C LYS A 178 -3.09 -6.48 -25.38
N ARG A 179 -4.15 -5.83 -25.79
CA ARG A 179 -5.50 -5.96 -25.23
C ARG A 179 -6.05 -7.36 -25.46
#